data_af4c15e1881d1f27be84ebdf3f530259
#
_entry.id   af4c15e1881d1f27be84ebdf3f530259
#
_cell.length_a   1.000
_cell.length_b   1.000
_cell.length_c   1.000
_cell.angle_alpha   90.00
_cell.angle_beta   90.00
_cell.angle_gamma   90.00
#
_symmetry.space_group_name_H-M   'P 1'
#
loop_
_entity.id
_entity.type
_entity.pdbx_description
1 polymer ?
#
loop_
_entity_poly.entity_id
_entity_poly.type
_entity_poly.pdbx_seq_one_letter_code
_entity_poly.pdbx_strand_id
1 'polypeptide(L)'
;MNILIAADSFKGSCSARQVTDTIERAAKNVIPDVTITKIPVADGGEGTVDALVAAMKGTKVSVPAHDPLGRPITAEYGLLPDGSAVIETAAASGLTLLKPEERDALHASTFGTGELIRHALEHRVKKIILGLGGSATTDGGAGLAGALGISFLDKDGKELEPGGVQQQSRLAAGHDGII
;
A
#
# COMPACT_ATOMS: atom_id res chain seq x y z
N MET A 1 -36.51 -8.16 5.13
CA MET A 1 -35.38 -8.28 6.09
C MET A 1 -34.20 -7.48 5.54
N ASN A 2 -33.46 -6.73 6.38
CA ASN A 2 -32.30 -5.97 5.95
C ASN A 2 -31.01 -6.64 6.47
N ILE A 3 -30.03 -6.84 5.59
CA ILE A 3 -28.71 -7.41 5.92
C ILE A 3 -27.64 -6.39 5.51
N LEU A 4 -26.72 -6.08 6.41
CA LEU A 4 -25.49 -5.36 6.12
C LEU A 4 -24.34 -6.37 6.04
N ILE A 5 -23.59 -6.34 4.92
CA ILE A 5 -22.40 -7.17 4.71
C ILE A 5 -21.19 -6.23 4.75
N ALA A 6 -20.38 -6.36 5.80
CA ALA A 6 -19.12 -5.65 5.97
C ALA A 6 -18.00 -6.69 6.12
N ALA A 7 -17.29 -6.97 5.05
CA ALA A 7 -16.25 -7.99 5.01
C ALA A 7 -14.97 -7.43 4.43
N ASP A 8 -13.84 -7.86 4.99
CA ASP A 8 -12.51 -7.65 4.45
C ASP A 8 -12.16 -8.75 3.43
N SER A 9 -11.02 -8.62 2.77
CA SER A 9 -10.46 -9.60 1.86
C SER A 9 -9.99 -10.86 2.59
N PHE A 10 -10.02 -12.01 1.90
CA PHE A 10 -9.28 -13.20 2.33
C PHE A 10 -7.92 -13.17 1.63
N LYS A 11 -6.88 -12.79 2.37
CA LYS A 11 -5.52 -12.56 1.86
C LYS A 11 -5.04 -13.70 0.95
N GLY A 12 -4.65 -13.35 -0.28
CA GLY A 12 -4.19 -14.30 -1.28
C GLY A 12 -5.28 -15.19 -1.92
N SER A 13 -6.58 -14.94 -1.64
CA SER A 13 -7.69 -15.76 -2.15
C SER A 13 -8.82 -14.95 -2.79
N CYS A 14 -9.48 -14.07 -2.03
CA CYS A 14 -10.63 -13.31 -2.50
C CYS A 14 -10.56 -11.85 -2.06
N SER A 15 -10.89 -10.92 -2.97
CA SER A 15 -11.06 -9.50 -2.61
C SER A 15 -12.29 -9.31 -1.72
N ALA A 16 -12.33 -8.22 -0.94
CA ALA A 16 -13.49 -7.83 -0.12
C ALA A 16 -14.79 -7.76 -0.95
N ARG A 17 -14.69 -7.30 -2.19
CA ARG A 17 -15.81 -7.27 -3.14
C ARG A 17 -16.29 -8.67 -3.50
N GLN A 18 -15.40 -9.60 -3.86
CA GLN A 18 -15.76 -10.98 -4.18
C GLN A 18 -16.42 -11.69 -3.00
N VAL A 19 -15.93 -11.44 -1.78
CA VAL A 19 -16.52 -11.98 -0.54
C VAL A 19 -17.95 -11.43 -0.36
N THR A 20 -18.14 -10.12 -0.40
CA THR A 20 -19.44 -9.50 -0.21
C THR A 20 -20.44 -9.89 -1.30
N ASP A 21 -20.01 -9.99 -2.57
CA ASP A 21 -20.85 -10.43 -3.70
C ASP A 21 -21.28 -11.91 -3.55
N THR A 22 -20.39 -12.75 -3.01
CA THR A 22 -20.70 -14.16 -2.76
C THR A 22 -21.70 -14.34 -1.63
N ILE A 23 -21.52 -13.59 -0.52
CA ILE A 23 -22.47 -13.61 0.61
C ILE A 23 -23.83 -13.07 0.17
N GLU A 24 -23.87 -11.98 -0.61
CA GLU A 24 -25.12 -11.44 -1.17
C GLU A 24 -25.89 -12.50 -1.97
N ARG A 25 -25.19 -13.15 -2.90
CA ARG A 25 -25.79 -14.20 -3.74
C ARG A 25 -26.34 -15.36 -2.91
N ALA A 26 -25.58 -15.81 -1.92
CA ALA A 26 -26.02 -16.89 -1.04
C ALA A 26 -27.24 -16.47 -0.21
N ALA A 27 -27.25 -15.27 0.35
CA ALA A 27 -28.36 -14.76 1.14
C ALA A 27 -29.65 -14.63 0.31
N LYS A 28 -29.56 -14.12 -0.92
CA LYS A 28 -30.72 -13.99 -1.83
C LYS A 28 -31.30 -15.35 -2.25
N ASN A 29 -30.48 -16.39 -2.33
CA ASN A 29 -30.96 -17.75 -2.62
C ASN A 29 -31.82 -18.33 -1.48
N VAL A 30 -31.56 -17.93 -0.25
CA VAL A 30 -32.30 -18.43 0.94
C VAL A 30 -33.46 -17.50 1.31
N ILE A 31 -33.28 -16.19 1.12
CA ILE A 31 -34.24 -15.14 1.47
C ILE A 31 -34.44 -14.24 0.25
N PRO A 32 -35.34 -14.58 -0.69
CA PRO A 32 -35.50 -13.85 -1.96
C PRO A 32 -35.76 -12.36 -1.82
N ASP A 33 -36.54 -11.95 -0.81
CA ASP A 33 -36.94 -10.55 -0.60
C ASP A 33 -36.00 -9.79 0.39
N VAL A 34 -34.76 -10.26 0.55
CA VAL A 34 -33.79 -9.58 1.41
C VAL A 34 -33.23 -8.32 0.75
N THR A 35 -33.20 -7.23 1.51
CA THR A 35 -32.47 -6.01 1.15
C THR A 35 -31.05 -6.10 1.68
N ILE A 36 -30.05 -5.98 0.80
CA ILE A 36 -28.64 -6.11 1.18
C ILE A 36 -27.90 -4.81 0.91
N THR A 37 -27.18 -4.36 1.93
CA THR A 37 -26.19 -3.27 1.83
C THR A 37 -24.80 -3.87 1.96
N LYS A 38 -23.91 -3.60 1.01
CA LYS A 38 -22.51 -4.06 1.04
C LYS A 38 -21.57 -2.90 1.35
N ILE A 39 -20.70 -3.08 2.33
CA ILE A 39 -19.64 -2.14 2.69
C ILE A 39 -18.33 -2.93 2.70
N PRO A 40 -17.53 -2.88 1.62
CA PRO A 40 -16.19 -3.45 1.66
C PRO A 40 -15.37 -2.74 2.74
N VAL A 41 -14.72 -3.52 3.58
CA VAL A 41 -13.85 -3.01 4.65
C VAL A 41 -12.41 -3.32 4.28
N ALA A 42 -11.49 -2.48 4.72
CA ALA A 42 -10.06 -2.67 4.54
C ALA A 42 -9.29 -2.14 5.75
N ASP A 43 -8.18 -2.76 6.07
CA ASP A 43 -7.37 -2.50 7.26
C ASP A 43 -6.10 -1.66 7.00
N GLY A 44 -6.04 -1.00 5.85
CA GLY A 44 -4.84 -0.28 5.39
C GLY A 44 -3.89 -1.13 4.54
N GLY A 45 -4.23 -2.40 4.30
CA GLY A 45 -3.54 -3.29 3.38
C GLY A 45 -4.16 -3.32 1.99
N GLU A 46 -3.92 -4.44 1.29
CA GLU A 46 -4.44 -4.68 -0.06
C GLU A 46 -5.97 -4.55 -0.13
N GLY A 47 -6.47 -3.73 -1.07
CA GLY A 47 -7.89 -3.46 -1.26
C GLY A 47 -8.41 -2.18 -0.59
N THR A 48 -7.60 -1.47 0.19
CA THR A 48 -7.98 -0.19 0.81
C THR A 48 -8.25 0.88 -0.25
N VAL A 49 -7.42 0.96 -1.30
CA VAL A 49 -7.62 1.87 -2.43
C VAL A 49 -8.95 1.56 -3.11
N ASP A 50 -9.22 0.30 -3.42
CA ASP A 50 -10.46 -0.12 -4.08
C ASP A 50 -11.70 0.23 -3.24
N ALA A 51 -11.65 -0.02 -1.94
CA ALA A 51 -12.75 0.27 -1.01
C ALA A 51 -13.04 1.78 -0.94
N LEU A 52 -12.02 2.61 -0.77
CA LEU A 52 -12.19 4.06 -0.64
C LEU A 52 -12.56 4.73 -1.96
N VAL A 53 -11.95 4.31 -3.08
CA VAL A 53 -12.30 4.79 -4.42
C VAL A 53 -13.77 4.47 -4.74
N ALA A 54 -14.22 3.25 -4.43
CA ALA A 54 -15.62 2.87 -4.65
C ALA A 54 -16.59 3.64 -3.73
N ALA A 55 -16.27 3.77 -2.45
CA ALA A 55 -17.12 4.45 -1.46
C ALA A 55 -17.25 5.96 -1.74
N MET A 56 -16.16 6.61 -2.15
CA MET A 56 -16.10 8.06 -2.36
C MET A 56 -16.24 8.48 -3.83
N LYS A 57 -16.48 7.52 -4.74
CA LYS A 57 -16.57 7.77 -6.19
C LYS A 57 -15.31 8.42 -6.75
N GLY A 58 -14.16 7.97 -6.27
CA GLY A 58 -12.84 8.39 -6.75
C GLY A 58 -12.45 7.71 -8.05
N THR A 59 -11.21 7.93 -8.47
CA THR A 59 -10.60 7.29 -9.64
C THR A 59 -9.27 6.67 -9.30
N LYS A 60 -8.86 5.63 -10.02
CA LYS A 60 -7.53 5.05 -9.90
C LYS A 60 -6.58 5.71 -10.88
N VAL A 61 -5.33 5.83 -10.47
CA VAL A 61 -4.23 6.35 -11.27
C VAL A 61 -3.13 5.31 -11.32
N SER A 62 -2.74 4.89 -12.52
CA SER A 62 -1.64 3.94 -12.76
C SER A 62 -0.33 4.71 -12.94
N VAL A 63 0.73 4.28 -12.26
CA VAL A 63 2.04 4.94 -12.20
C VAL A 63 3.14 3.93 -12.43
N PRO A 64 4.12 4.22 -13.30
CA PRO A 64 5.38 3.47 -13.34
C PRO A 64 6.09 3.58 -11.99
N ALA A 65 6.45 2.46 -11.41
CA ALA A 65 7.12 2.39 -10.10
C ALA A 65 8.05 1.16 -10.04
N HIS A 66 8.71 0.97 -8.91
CA HIS A 66 9.54 -0.20 -8.66
C HIS A 66 8.92 -1.08 -7.57
N ASP A 67 9.11 -2.38 -7.71
CA ASP A 67 8.74 -3.36 -6.69
C ASP A 67 9.74 -3.35 -5.51
N PRO A 68 9.53 -4.15 -4.44
CA PRO A 68 10.44 -4.18 -3.30
C PRO A 68 11.91 -4.50 -3.64
N LEU A 69 12.16 -5.20 -4.74
CA LEU A 69 13.49 -5.59 -5.21
C LEU A 69 14.05 -4.69 -6.33
N GLY A 70 13.41 -3.55 -6.59
CA GLY A 70 13.85 -2.58 -7.58
C GLY A 70 13.52 -2.95 -9.03
N ARG A 71 12.61 -3.90 -9.28
CA ARG A 71 12.16 -4.26 -10.63
C ARG A 71 11.04 -3.32 -11.08
N PRO A 72 11.02 -2.87 -12.36
CA PRO A 72 9.99 -1.97 -12.85
C PRO A 72 8.61 -2.67 -12.87
N ILE A 73 7.62 -1.98 -12.35
CA ILE A 73 6.20 -2.38 -12.33
C ILE A 73 5.30 -1.20 -12.68
N THR A 74 4.02 -1.48 -12.87
CA THR A 74 2.96 -0.48 -12.83
C THR A 74 2.16 -0.67 -11.56
N ALA A 75 2.13 0.34 -10.71
CA ALA A 75 1.36 0.35 -9.47
C ALA A 75 0.22 1.37 -9.54
N GLU A 76 -0.78 1.25 -8.66
CA GLU A 76 -1.95 2.13 -8.67
C GLU A 76 -2.15 2.79 -7.31
N TYR A 77 -2.72 4.01 -7.34
CA TYR A 77 -3.25 4.68 -6.18
C TYR A 77 -4.61 5.32 -6.48
N GLY A 78 -5.37 5.70 -5.45
CA GLY A 78 -6.68 6.32 -5.60
C GLY A 78 -6.63 7.84 -5.48
N LEU A 79 -7.32 8.55 -6.37
CA LEU A 79 -7.64 9.97 -6.23
C LEU A 79 -9.11 10.13 -5.83
N LEU A 80 -9.35 10.84 -4.74
CA LEU A 80 -10.68 11.10 -4.20
C LEU A 80 -11.17 12.49 -4.60
N PRO A 81 -12.51 12.71 -4.69
CA PRO A 81 -13.08 13.99 -5.10
C PRO A 81 -12.75 15.18 -4.17
N ASP A 82 -12.39 14.91 -2.91
CA ASP A 82 -11.96 15.93 -1.94
C ASP A 82 -10.51 16.41 -2.16
N GLY A 83 -9.82 15.84 -3.14
CA GLY A 83 -8.42 16.12 -3.44
C GLY A 83 -7.42 15.30 -2.62
N SER A 84 -7.88 14.25 -1.93
CA SER A 84 -7.00 13.29 -1.25
C SER A 84 -6.48 12.22 -2.20
N ALA A 85 -5.23 11.77 -2.01
CA ALA A 85 -4.70 10.53 -2.57
C ALA A 85 -4.75 9.42 -1.51
N VAL A 86 -5.12 8.22 -1.93
CA VAL A 86 -5.07 7.00 -1.12
C VAL A 86 -4.04 6.08 -1.72
N ILE A 87 -3.02 5.73 -0.98
CA ILE A 87 -1.88 4.93 -1.43
C ILE A 87 -1.73 3.73 -0.48
N GLU A 88 -1.63 2.54 -1.04
CA GLU A 88 -1.26 1.33 -0.30
C GLU A 88 0.24 1.08 -0.43
N THR A 89 0.94 0.87 0.68
CA THR A 89 2.33 0.40 0.64
C THR A 89 2.44 -0.91 -0.14
N ALA A 90 1.43 -1.78 -0.02
CA ALA A 90 1.37 -3.05 -0.73
C ALA A 90 1.35 -2.93 -2.25
N ALA A 91 0.91 -1.78 -2.81
CA ALA A 91 0.82 -1.58 -4.26
C ALA A 91 2.19 -1.57 -4.97
N ALA A 92 3.25 -1.11 -4.28
CA ALA A 92 4.61 -1.06 -4.82
C ALA A 92 5.66 -1.69 -3.89
N SER A 93 5.33 -1.94 -2.62
CA SER A 93 6.26 -2.50 -1.65
C SER A 93 5.67 -3.73 -0.91
N GLY A 94 4.72 -4.43 -1.55
CA GLY A 94 3.94 -5.50 -0.95
C GLY A 94 4.53 -6.90 -1.08
N LEU A 95 4.18 -7.77 -0.13
CA LEU A 95 4.53 -9.20 -0.14
C LEU A 95 3.96 -9.96 -1.33
N THR A 96 2.82 -9.50 -1.87
CA THR A 96 2.14 -10.14 -3.01
C THR A 96 2.86 -9.93 -4.32
N LEU A 97 3.79 -8.97 -4.39
CA LEU A 97 4.65 -8.72 -5.56
C LEU A 97 5.83 -9.69 -5.64
N LEU A 98 6.10 -10.45 -4.57
CA LEU A 98 7.24 -11.34 -4.45
C LEU A 98 6.78 -12.79 -4.32
N LYS A 99 7.41 -13.69 -5.05
CA LYS A 99 7.30 -15.12 -4.80
C LYS A 99 7.89 -15.46 -3.42
N PRO A 100 7.47 -16.55 -2.77
CA PRO A 100 8.01 -16.92 -1.46
C PRO A 100 9.53 -17.01 -1.42
N GLU A 101 10.16 -17.51 -2.47
CA GLU A 101 11.62 -17.66 -2.62
C GLU A 101 12.37 -16.36 -2.91
N GLU A 102 11.65 -15.30 -3.34
CA GLU A 102 12.21 -13.97 -3.60
C GLU A 102 12.15 -13.04 -2.39
N ARG A 103 11.52 -13.47 -1.30
CA ARG A 103 11.32 -12.63 -0.11
C ARG A 103 12.64 -12.39 0.61
N ASP A 104 13.12 -11.17 0.54
CA ASP A 104 14.36 -10.71 1.14
C ASP A 104 14.13 -9.40 1.89
N ALA A 105 13.77 -9.52 3.17
CA ALA A 105 13.49 -8.37 4.01
C ALA A 105 14.70 -7.46 4.25
N LEU A 106 15.91 -7.98 4.00
CA LEU A 106 17.15 -7.21 4.20
C LEU A 106 17.43 -6.25 3.04
N HIS A 107 17.04 -6.60 1.82
CA HIS A 107 17.28 -5.79 0.63
C HIS A 107 16.00 -5.14 0.08
N ALA A 108 14.82 -5.61 0.53
CA ALA A 108 13.55 -5.03 0.11
C ALA A 108 13.42 -3.56 0.52
N SER A 109 12.92 -2.72 -0.38
CA SER A 109 12.83 -1.27 -0.22
C SER A 109 11.42 -0.75 -0.41
N THR A 110 11.08 0.32 0.32
CA THR A 110 9.85 1.09 0.15
C THR A 110 9.95 2.16 -0.95
N PHE A 111 10.99 2.14 -1.78
CA PHE A 111 11.26 3.16 -2.81
C PHE A 111 10.07 3.35 -3.75
N GLY A 112 9.46 2.26 -4.25
CA GLY A 112 8.31 2.33 -5.15
C GLY A 112 7.08 2.99 -4.50
N THR A 113 6.84 2.79 -3.20
CA THR A 113 5.80 3.54 -2.48
C THR A 113 6.09 5.03 -2.47
N GLY A 114 7.35 5.43 -2.31
CA GLY A 114 7.77 6.83 -2.41
C GLY A 114 7.55 7.42 -3.80
N GLU A 115 7.73 6.64 -4.87
CA GLU A 115 7.43 7.07 -6.24
C GLU A 115 5.93 7.36 -6.44
N LEU A 116 5.04 6.54 -5.87
CA LEU A 116 3.59 6.80 -5.87
C LEU A 116 3.26 8.11 -5.14
N ILE A 117 3.87 8.33 -3.98
CA ILE A 117 3.71 9.57 -3.19
C ILE A 117 4.21 10.77 -4.00
N ARG A 118 5.40 10.70 -4.60
CA ARG A 118 5.95 11.77 -5.43
C ARG A 118 5.01 12.13 -6.58
N HIS A 119 4.52 11.14 -7.30
CA HIS A 119 3.57 11.35 -8.38
C HIS A 119 2.26 12.01 -7.89
N ALA A 120 1.73 11.59 -6.74
CA ALA A 120 0.56 12.22 -6.15
C ALA A 120 0.81 13.70 -5.78
N LEU A 121 1.99 14.02 -5.23
CA LEU A 121 2.39 15.39 -4.91
C LEU A 121 2.54 16.28 -6.15
N GLU A 122 3.08 15.74 -7.25
CA GLU A 122 3.15 16.43 -8.55
C GLU A 122 1.75 16.77 -9.08
N HIS A 123 0.75 15.97 -8.76
CA HIS A 123 -0.67 16.22 -9.06
C HIS A 123 -1.39 17.11 -8.04
N ARG A 124 -0.62 17.74 -7.14
CA ARG A 124 -1.10 18.74 -6.17
C ARG A 124 -2.23 18.27 -5.26
N VAL A 125 -2.17 17.00 -4.85
CA VAL A 125 -3.13 16.48 -3.87
C VAL A 125 -3.03 17.25 -2.55
N LYS A 126 -4.15 17.42 -1.87
CA LYS A 126 -4.24 18.19 -0.61
C LYS A 126 -3.89 17.34 0.61
N LYS A 127 -4.03 16.03 0.50
CA LYS A 127 -3.87 15.08 1.59
C LYS A 127 -3.46 13.71 1.02
N ILE A 128 -2.62 13.01 1.74
CA ILE A 128 -2.26 11.62 1.44
C ILE A 128 -2.73 10.75 2.59
N ILE A 129 -3.45 9.67 2.26
CA ILE A 129 -3.82 8.59 3.16
C ILE A 129 -2.95 7.41 2.76
N LEU A 130 -2.04 7.02 3.65
CA LEU A 130 -1.11 5.91 3.40
C LEU A 130 -1.53 4.69 4.22
N GLY A 131 -1.86 3.60 3.53
CA GLY A 131 -2.12 2.30 4.12
C GLY A 131 -0.82 1.50 4.25
N LEU A 132 -0.50 0.99 5.45
CA LEU A 132 0.77 0.33 5.75
C LEU A 132 0.70 -1.20 5.76
N GLY A 133 -0.48 -1.78 5.56
CA GLY A 133 -0.65 -3.23 5.57
C GLY A 133 0.00 -3.93 4.38
N GLY A 134 0.40 -5.19 4.55
CA GLY A 134 0.91 -6.04 3.46
C GLY A 134 2.33 -5.77 2.99
N SER A 135 3.11 -4.93 3.68
CA SER A 135 4.49 -4.60 3.30
C SER A 135 5.43 -5.81 3.32
N ALA A 136 6.35 -5.86 2.36
CA ALA A 136 7.47 -6.82 2.26
C ALA A 136 8.79 -6.28 2.84
N THR A 137 8.80 -5.06 3.36
CA THR A 137 10.01 -4.29 3.65
C THR A 137 10.24 -4.09 5.15
N THR A 138 11.49 -3.90 5.55
CA THR A 138 11.92 -3.58 6.92
C THR A 138 12.86 -2.37 6.95
N ASP A 139 12.84 -1.53 5.89
CA ASP A 139 13.73 -0.39 5.73
C ASP A 139 13.33 0.87 6.54
N GLY A 140 12.29 0.75 7.38
CA GLY A 140 11.79 1.87 8.18
C GLY A 140 11.25 3.06 7.36
N GLY A 141 10.97 2.85 6.06
CA GLY A 141 10.51 3.90 5.16
C GLY A 141 11.62 4.70 4.49
N ALA A 142 12.86 4.25 4.58
CA ALA A 142 13.96 5.02 4.01
C ALA A 142 13.98 5.02 2.49
N GLY A 143 13.59 3.91 1.86
CA GLY A 143 13.38 3.90 0.41
C GLY A 143 12.34 4.92 -0.02
N LEU A 144 11.20 4.98 0.70
CA LEU A 144 10.15 5.96 0.49
C LEU A 144 10.69 7.41 0.60
N ALA A 145 11.43 7.68 1.67
CA ALA A 145 12.02 9.01 1.87
C ALA A 145 13.08 9.33 0.79
N GLY A 146 13.88 8.33 0.38
CA GLY A 146 14.83 8.46 -0.72
C GLY A 146 14.18 8.84 -2.05
N ALA A 147 13.03 8.22 -2.39
CA ALA A 147 12.26 8.58 -3.58
C ALA A 147 11.70 10.01 -3.55
N LEU A 148 11.57 10.59 -2.34
CA LEU A 148 11.17 11.98 -2.12
C LEU A 148 12.35 12.95 -2.05
N GLY A 149 13.59 12.47 -2.26
CA GLY A 149 14.82 13.30 -2.32
C GLY A 149 15.55 13.43 -0.98
N ILE A 150 15.24 12.61 0.02
CA ILE A 150 15.97 12.56 1.28
C ILE A 150 17.13 11.59 1.13
N SER A 151 18.35 12.04 1.35
CA SER A 151 19.55 11.19 1.38
C SER A 151 19.87 10.78 2.82
N PHE A 152 20.16 9.50 3.01
CA PHE A 152 20.64 8.96 4.28
C PHE A 152 22.14 8.78 4.19
N LEU A 153 22.87 9.44 5.08
CA LEU A 153 24.34 9.43 5.09
C LEU A 153 24.86 8.63 6.30
N ASP A 154 26.03 8.02 6.13
CA ASP A 154 26.77 7.46 7.26
C ASP A 154 27.54 8.57 8.02
N LYS A 155 28.22 8.16 9.11
CA LYS A 155 29.04 9.07 9.94
C LYS A 155 30.17 9.77 9.17
N ASP A 156 30.56 9.23 8.03
CA ASP A 156 31.63 9.77 7.17
C ASP A 156 31.06 10.61 6.00
N GLY A 157 29.74 10.84 5.99
CA GLY A 157 29.03 11.60 4.96
C GLY A 157 28.80 10.86 3.65
N LYS A 158 28.99 9.54 3.64
CA LYS A 158 28.73 8.69 2.45
C LYS A 158 27.29 8.25 2.44
N GLU A 159 26.64 8.30 1.27
CA GLU A 159 25.28 7.86 1.08
C GLU A 159 25.11 6.34 1.37
N LEU A 160 24.03 6.01 2.08
CA LEU A 160 23.68 4.63 2.41
C LEU A 160 22.96 3.99 1.24
N GLU A 161 23.30 2.75 0.93
CA GLU A 161 22.59 1.95 -0.06
C GLU A 161 21.14 1.68 0.39
N PRO A 162 20.18 1.59 -0.55
CA PRO A 162 18.80 1.23 -0.23
C PRO A 162 18.68 -0.16 0.41
N GLY A 163 17.70 -0.32 1.31
CA GLY A 163 17.36 -1.61 1.93
C GLY A 163 17.49 -1.63 3.46
N GLY A 164 16.87 -2.64 4.07
CA GLY A 164 16.76 -2.74 5.54
C GLY A 164 18.08 -3.01 6.28
N VAL A 165 19.04 -3.69 5.66
CA VAL A 165 20.30 -4.13 6.31
C VAL A 165 21.16 -2.97 6.77
N GLN A 166 21.37 -2.00 5.89
CA GLN A 166 22.29 -0.90 6.17
C GLN A 166 21.72 0.05 7.20
N GLN A 167 20.41 0.17 7.27
CA GLN A 167 19.75 1.04 8.22
C GLN A 167 19.65 0.43 9.60
N GLN A 168 19.34 -0.86 9.72
CA GLN A 168 19.28 -1.52 11.02
C GLN A 168 20.65 -1.58 11.70
N SER A 169 21.73 -1.86 10.96
CA SER A 169 23.07 -1.96 11.52
C SER A 169 23.67 -0.60 11.91
N ARG A 170 23.24 0.50 11.31
CA ARG A 170 23.80 1.84 11.52
C ARG A 170 22.94 2.75 12.38
N LEU A 171 21.61 2.59 12.38
CA LEU A 171 20.72 3.20 13.37
C LEU A 171 20.96 2.62 14.78
N ALA A 172 21.41 1.36 14.89
CA ALA A 172 21.81 0.75 16.15
C ALA A 172 23.18 1.23 16.67
N ALA A 173 24.01 1.79 15.78
CA ALA A 173 25.38 2.21 16.13
C ALA A 173 25.57 3.70 16.41
N GLY A 174 24.55 4.53 16.20
CA GLY A 174 24.70 5.98 16.36
C GLY A 174 23.46 6.65 16.93
N HIS A 175 23.56 7.13 18.17
CA HIS A 175 22.57 8.00 18.80
C HIS A 175 22.67 9.48 18.35
N ASP A 176 23.60 9.79 17.45
CA ASP A 176 23.91 11.16 17.07
C ASP A 176 23.81 11.36 15.56
N GLY A 177 22.63 11.78 15.10
CA GLY A 177 22.49 12.33 13.75
C GLY A 177 21.27 11.85 12.97
N ILE A 178 20.11 12.25 13.41
CA ILE A 178 18.96 12.44 12.54
C ILE A 178 18.82 13.95 12.34
N ILE A 179 19.18 14.42 11.20
CA ILE A 179 18.54 15.52 10.47
C ILE A 179 18.83 15.34 9.00
#